data_2004fd7211a7e0718a2a81f257cdc8c0
#
_entry.id   2004fd7211a7e0718a2a81f257cdc8c0
#
_cell.length_a   1.000
_cell.length_b   1.000
_cell.length_c   1.000
_cell.angle_alpha   90.00
_cell.angle_beta   90.00
_cell.angle_gamma   90.00
#
_symmetry.space_group_name_H-M   'P 1'
#
loop_
_entity.id
_entity.type
_entity.pdbx_description
1 polymer ?
#
loop_
_entity_poly.entity_id
_entity_poly.type
_entity_poly.pdbx_seq_one_letter_code
_entity_poly.pdbx_strand_id
1 'polypeptide(L)'
;RQDVDYDLRKVRNEKLVKPIYFTQFPRDLDNLQSVQLKKETFIKIVLPLIVAENEKILDDREKLKVLIEKKFTSDAEKQWLRQKLLEYKVKKGNLDELLIRMDMIPVSIALAQAAKESGWGTSRFALEGNAIFGQWTWDGQGIAPLKRDGDKNHKILKFPILRASVKAYK
;
A
#
# COMPACT_ATOMS: atom_id res chain seq x y z
N ARG A 1 -24.00 0.31 -5.18
CA ARG A 1 -22.84 -0.15 -5.97
C ARG A 1 -22.49 0.97 -6.95
N GLN A 2 -21.34 1.58 -6.80
CA GLN A 2 -20.79 2.45 -7.84
C GLN A 2 -20.09 1.53 -8.85
N ASP A 3 -20.68 1.37 -10.01
CA ASP A 3 -20.02 0.72 -11.14
C ASP A 3 -18.92 1.66 -11.63
N VAL A 4 -17.69 1.36 -11.23
CA VAL A 4 -16.51 2.06 -11.74
C VAL A 4 -16.03 1.31 -12.96
N ASP A 5 -16.35 1.82 -14.13
CA ASP A 5 -15.84 1.28 -15.37
C ASP A 5 -14.41 1.79 -15.61
N TYR A 6 -13.43 0.89 -15.42
CA TYR A 6 -12.05 1.12 -15.78
C TYR A 6 -11.74 0.45 -17.12
N ASP A 7 -11.56 1.24 -18.15
CA ASP A 7 -10.87 0.77 -19.32
C ASP A 7 -9.36 0.70 -19.04
N LEU A 8 -8.87 -0.50 -18.75
CA LEU A 8 -7.46 -0.73 -18.45
C LEU A 8 -6.53 -0.36 -19.61
N ARG A 9 -7.02 -0.43 -20.85
CA ARG A 9 -6.26 0.02 -22.02
C ARG A 9 -6.10 1.53 -22.00
N LYS A 10 -7.17 2.25 -21.66
CA LYS A 10 -7.16 3.71 -21.52
C LYS A 10 -6.26 4.15 -20.37
N VAL A 11 -6.35 3.51 -19.21
CA VAL A 11 -5.46 3.77 -18.07
C VAL A 11 -3.99 3.56 -18.44
N ARG A 12 -3.68 2.49 -19.18
CA ARG A 12 -2.32 2.20 -19.63
C ARG A 12 -1.79 3.25 -20.60
N ASN A 13 -2.62 3.72 -21.51
CA ASN A 13 -2.23 4.70 -22.53
C ASN A 13 -2.17 6.13 -21.98
N GLU A 14 -3.15 6.52 -21.17
CA GLU A 14 -3.27 7.88 -20.63
C GLU A 14 -2.58 8.07 -19.28
N LYS A 15 -2.14 6.96 -18.63
CA LYS A 15 -1.57 6.94 -17.27
C LYS A 15 -2.45 7.62 -16.22
N LEU A 16 -3.76 7.65 -16.45
CA LEU A 16 -4.76 8.26 -15.59
C LEU A 16 -5.57 7.18 -14.87
N VAL A 17 -5.73 7.35 -13.56
CA VAL A 17 -6.53 6.49 -12.70
C VAL A 17 -7.58 7.34 -12.00
N LYS A 18 -8.85 6.88 -12.03
CA LYS A 18 -9.93 7.57 -11.31
C LYS A 18 -9.67 7.53 -9.80
N PRO A 19 -9.78 8.65 -9.07
CA PRO A 19 -9.49 8.71 -7.63
C PRO A 19 -10.67 8.19 -6.80
N ILE A 20 -11.04 6.93 -7.00
CA ILE A 20 -12.09 6.25 -6.25
C ILE A 20 -11.41 5.23 -5.34
N TYR A 21 -11.57 5.42 -4.02
CA TYR A 21 -10.88 4.64 -3.02
C TYR A 21 -11.85 3.76 -2.23
N PHE A 22 -11.69 2.44 -2.37
CA PHE A 22 -12.40 1.47 -1.56
C PHE A 22 -11.60 1.18 -0.29
N THR A 23 -12.30 1.00 0.83
CA THR A 23 -11.69 0.71 2.12
C THR A 23 -11.54 -0.78 2.39
N GLN A 24 -12.36 -1.61 1.74
CA GLN A 24 -12.42 -3.06 1.91
C GLN A 24 -12.75 -3.75 0.59
N PHE A 25 -12.38 -5.04 0.48
CA PHE A 25 -12.89 -5.88 -0.59
C PHE A 25 -14.34 -6.30 -0.35
N PRO A 26 -15.14 -6.50 -1.42
CA PRO A 26 -16.45 -7.15 -1.30
C PRO A 26 -16.30 -8.54 -0.68
N ARG A 27 -17.16 -8.90 0.30
CA ARG A 27 -17.11 -10.21 0.94
C ARG A 27 -17.45 -11.36 0.00
N ASP A 28 -18.21 -11.07 -1.03
CA ASP A 28 -18.64 -12.01 -2.09
C ASP A 28 -17.69 -12.04 -3.30
N LEU A 29 -16.49 -11.45 -3.17
CA LEU A 29 -15.51 -11.41 -4.26
C LEU A 29 -15.16 -12.81 -4.79
N ASP A 30 -15.06 -13.80 -3.91
CA ASP A 30 -14.76 -15.17 -4.29
C ASP A 30 -15.93 -15.87 -5.00
N ASN A 31 -17.15 -15.41 -4.81
CA ASN A 31 -18.35 -15.95 -5.43
C ASN A 31 -18.63 -15.42 -6.83
N LEU A 32 -17.78 -14.54 -7.36
CA LEU A 32 -17.93 -14.06 -8.74
C LEU A 32 -17.71 -15.21 -9.71
N GLN A 33 -18.63 -15.33 -10.67
CA GLN A 33 -18.68 -16.46 -11.62
C GLN A 33 -17.47 -16.54 -12.57
N SER A 34 -16.82 -15.40 -12.82
CA SER A 34 -15.71 -15.30 -13.77
C SER A 34 -14.40 -14.96 -13.06
N VAL A 35 -13.34 -15.74 -13.31
CA VAL A 35 -11.98 -15.43 -12.87
C VAL A 35 -11.52 -14.07 -13.41
N GLN A 36 -11.90 -13.76 -14.64
CA GLN A 36 -11.63 -12.47 -15.26
C GLN A 36 -12.24 -11.33 -14.45
N LEU A 37 -13.50 -11.46 -14.06
CA LEU A 37 -14.22 -10.44 -13.28
C LEU A 37 -13.62 -10.26 -11.88
N LYS A 38 -13.17 -11.34 -11.22
CA LYS A 38 -12.45 -11.26 -9.94
C LYS A 38 -11.16 -10.43 -10.09
N LYS A 39 -10.35 -10.72 -11.09
CA LYS A 39 -9.11 -10.00 -11.36
C LYS A 39 -9.33 -8.53 -11.68
N GLU A 40 -10.29 -8.23 -12.53
CA GLU A 40 -10.66 -6.85 -12.86
C GLU A 40 -11.15 -6.08 -11.64
N THR A 41 -12.00 -6.70 -10.81
CA THR A 41 -12.48 -6.09 -9.56
C THR A 41 -11.34 -5.82 -8.60
N PHE A 42 -10.42 -6.77 -8.43
CA PHE A 42 -9.22 -6.57 -7.61
C PHE A 42 -8.39 -5.38 -8.08
N ILE A 43 -8.11 -5.30 -9.38
CA ILE A 43 -7.33 -4.20 -9.96
C ILE A 43 -8.05 -2.86 -9.77
N LYS A 44 -9.36 -2.80 -10.00
CA LYS A 44 -10.18 -1.59 -9.78
C LYS A 44 -10.12 -1.07 -8.34
N ILE A 45 -9.94 -1.97 -7.38
CA ILE A 45 -9.86 -1.63 -5.96
C ILE A 45 -8.43 -1.22 -5.56
N VAL A 46 -7.43 -1.99 -5.98
CA VAL A 46 -6.05 -1.83 -5.47
C VAL A 46 -5.24 -0.80 -6.25
N LEU A 47 -5.42 -0.72 -7.56
CA LEU A 47 -4.66 0.22 -8.40
C LEU A 47 -4.78 1.68 -7.95
N PRO A 48 -5.98 2.24 -7.67
CA PRO A 48 -6.10 3.61 -7.18
C PRO A 48 -5.38 3.85 -5.85
N LEU A 49 -5.32 2.85 -4.98
CA LEU A 49 -4.66 2.96 -3.68
C LEU A 49 -3.13 3.06 -3.84
N ILE A 50 -2.55 2.28 -4.76
CA ILE A 50 -1.11 2.34 -5.07
C ILE A 50 -0.77 3.69 -5.70
N VAL A 51 -1.57 4.14 -6.66
CA VAL A 51 -1.37 5.45 -7.32
C VAL A 51 -1.46 6.60 -6.33
N ALA A 52 -2.46 6.59 -5.44
CA ALA A 52 -2.62 7.61 -4.41
C ALA A 52 -1.43 7.65 -3.44
N GLU A 53 -0.89 6.50 -3.06
CA GLU A 53 0.30 6.45 -2.21
C GLU A 53 1.54 6.96 -2.94
N ASN A 54 1.69 6.67 -4.24
CA ASN A 54 2.76 7.21 -5.07
C ASN A 54 2.68 8.73 -5.21
N GLU A 55 1.49 9.30 -5.42
CA GLU A 55 1.30 10.75 -5.45
C GLU A 55 1.77 11.41 -4.15
N LYS A 56 1.40 10.80 -3.01
CA LYS A 56 1.84 11.28 -1.70
C LYS A 56 3.35 11.18 -1.51
N ILE A 57 3.97 10.09 -1.98
CA ILE A 57 5.44 9.93 -1.93
C ILE A 57 6.12 11.02 -2.77
N LEU A 58 5.60 11.33 -3.96
CA LEU A 58 6.14 12.39 -4.80
C LEU A 58 6.04 13.77 -4.14
N ASP A 59 4.89 14.10 -3.54
CA ASP A 59 4.70 15.36 -2.82
C ASP A 59 5.66 15.48 -1.63
N ASP A 60 5.80 14.42 -0.85
CA ASP A 60 6.74 14.35 0.28
C ASP A 60 8.19 14.48 -0.20
N ARG A 61 8.52 13.89 -1.34
CA ARG A 61 9.85 13.98 -1.96
C ARG A 61 10.20 15.40 -2.38
N GLU A 62 9.27 16.11 -3.02
CA GLU A 62 9.46 17.51 -3.38
C GLU A 62 9.63 18.41 -2.14
N LYS A 63 8.83 18.18 -1.11
CA LYS A 63 8.99 18.87 0.18
C LYS A 63 10.38 18.61 0.79
N LEU A 64 10.85 17.37 0.78
CA LEU A 64 12.17 17.00 1.28
C LEU A 64 13.29 17.72 0.54
N LYS A 65 13.23 17.78 -0.81
CA LYS A 65 14.22 18.52 -1.61
C LYS A 65 14.31 19.98 -1.21
N VAL A 66 13.16 20.65 -1.02
CA VAL A 66 13.12 22.04 -0.56
C VAL A 66 13.77 22.18 0.82
N LEU A 67 13.49 21.26 1.75
CA LEU A 67 14.04 21.29 3.11
C LEU A 67 15.54 21.02 3.16
N ILE A 68 16.07 20.19 2.28
CA ILE A 68 17.52 19.94 2.17
C ILE A 68 18.27 21.22 1.77
N GLU A 69 17.69 22.03 0.88
CA GLU A 69 18.28 23.27 0.41
C GLU A 69 18.11 24.45 1.37
N LYS A 70 17.21 24.36 2.32
CA LYS A 70 16.96 25.41 3.33
C LYS A 70 18.10 25.55 4.34
N LYS A 71 18.51 26.80 4.60
CA LYS A 71 19.47 27.12 5.69
C LYS A 71 18.84 26.99 7.08
N PHE A 72 17.54 27.29 7.20
CA PHE A 72 16.81 27.26 8.49
C PHE A 72 15.49 26.50 8.32
N THR A 73 15.20 25.61 9.24
CA THR A 73 13.96 24.85 9.31
C THR A 73 13.17 25.23 10.56
N SER A 74 11.85 25.29 10.42
CA SER A 74 10.94 25.47 11.54
C SER A 74 10.87 24.20 12.41
N ASP A 75 10.36 24.31 13.65
CA ASP A 75 10.17 23.15 14.51
C ASP A 75 9.20 22.13 13.91
N ALA A 76 8.15 22.58 13.23
CA ALA A 76 7.22 21.70 12.52
C ALA A 76 7.90 20.94 11.37
N GLU A 77 8.78 21.60 10.61
CA GLU A 77 9.57 20.97 9.55
C GLU A 77 10.57 19.94 10.11
N LYS A 78 11.22 20.25 11.23
CA LYS A 78 12.12 19.30 11.92
C LYS A 78 11.34 18.07 12.41
N GLN A 79 10.16 18.24 12.96
CA GLN A 79 9.31 17.14 13.40
C GLN A 79 8.87 16.27 12.24
N TRP A 80 8.48 16.87 11.12
CA TRP A 80 8.14 16.14 9.88
C TRP A 80 9.34 15.32 9.36
N LEU A 81 10.54 15.90 9.34
CA LEU A 81 11.76 15.20 8.95
C LEU A 81 12.06 14.00 9.85
N ARG A 82 11.94 14.17 11.17
CA ARG A 82 12.13 13.06 12.15
C ARG A 82 11.13 11.93 11.89
N GLN A 83 9.87 12.27 11.64
CA GLN A 83 8.83 11.29 11.34
C GLN A 83 9.16 10.52 10.06
N LYS A 84 9.62 11.20 9.00
CA LYS A 84 9.99 10.56 7.74
C LYS A 84 11.25 9.69 7.87
N LEU A 85 12.24 10.11 8.61
CA LEU A 85 13.42 9.30 8.91
C LEU A 85 13.07 8.00 9.62
N LEU A 86 12.13 8.03 10.55
CA LEU A 86 11.60 6.83 11.22
C LEU A 86 10.80 5.95 10.25
N GLU A 87 9.90 6.55 9.47
CA GLU A 87 9.04 5.85 8.52
C GLU A 87 9.85 5.07 7.48
N TYR A 88 10.91 5.66 6.93
CA TYR A 88 11.81 5.05 5.96
C TYR A 88 13.02 4.34 6.57
N LYS A 89 13.06 4.20 7.89
CA LYS A 89 14.13 3.49 8.62
C LYS A 89 15.53 4.00 8.31
N VAL A 90 15.67 5.30 8.15
CA VAL A 90 16.96 5.95 7.91
C VAL A 90 17.65 6.20 9.26
N LYS A 91 18.88 5.76 9.37
CA LYS A 91 19.72 5.95 10.57
C LYS A 91 20.49 7.26 10.51
N LYS A 92 20.82 7.82 11.67
CA LYS A 92 21.74 8.98 11.82
C LYS A 92 21.29 10.28 11.12
N GLY A 93 20.00 10.45 10.82
CA GLY A 93 19.48 11.69 10.24
C GLY A 93 20.00 12.01 8.83
N ASN A 94 20.43 11.01 8.06
CA ASN A 94 20.96 11.19 6.72
C ASN A 94 19.84 11.52 5.74
N LEU A 95 19.70 12.80 5.37
CA LEU A 95 18.65 13.28 4.46
C LEU A 95 18.86 12.83 3.01
N ASP A 96 20.10 12.64 2.58
CA ASP A 96 20.39 12.13 1.24
C ASP A 96 19.93 10.66 1.11
N GLU A 97 20.18 9.86 2.12
CA GLU A 97 19.65 8.49 2.19
C GLU A 97 18.11 8.48 2.23
N LEU A 98 17.49 9.40 2.99
CA LEU A 98 16.03 9.55 3.02
C LEU A 98 15.49 9.85 1.62
N LEU A 99 16.14 10.75 0.88
CA LEU A 99 15.73 11.09 -0.48
C LEU A 99 15.81 9.89 -1.44
N ILE A 100 16.82 9.06 -1.29
CA ILE A 100 16.97 7.82 -2.08
C ILE A 100 15.88 6.81 -1.74
N ARG A 101 15.59 6.61 -0.46
CA ARG A 101 14.57 5.65 0.00
C ARG A 101 13.14 6.10 -0.28
N MET A 102 12.91 7.41 -0.33
CA MET A 102 11.61 8.02 -0.61
C MET A 102 11.35 8.00 -2.12
N ASP A 103 11.05 6.83 -2.67
CA ASP A 103 10.80 6.63 -4.09
C ASP A 103 9.44 5.99 -4.34
N MET A 104 8.94 6.12 -5.57
CA MET A 104 7.66 5.56 -5.97
C MET A 104 7.64 4.05 -5.88
N ILE A 105 6.49 3.51 -5.50
CA ILE A 105 6.20 2.08 -5.59
C ILE A 105 6.00 1.72 -7.08
N PRO A 106 6.76 0.74 -7.63
CA PRO A 106 6.52 0.26 -8.98
C PRO A 106 5.13 -0.39 -9.08
N VAL A 107 4.20 0.26 -9.79
CA VAL A 107 2.77 -0.09 -9.78
C VAL A 107 2.52 -1.53 -10.24
N SER A 108 3.11 -1.94 -11.35
CA SER A 108 2.92 -3.30 -11.89
C SER A 108 3.45 -4.39 -10.97
N ILE A 109 4.59 -4.16 -10.34
CA ILE A 109 5.19 -5.10 -9.38
C ILE A 109 4.33 -5.18 -8.13
N ALA A 110 3.92 -4.04 -7.58
CA ALA A 110 3.08 -3.99 -6.39
C ALA A 110 1.72 -4.66 -6.63
N LEU A 111 1.08 -4.44 -7.77
CA LEU A 111 -0.17 -5.12 -8.14
C LEU A 111 0.01 -6.63 -8.26
N ALA A 112 1.05 -7.09 -8.93
CA ALA A 112 1.33 -8.51 -9.09
C ALA A 112 1.60 -9.19 -7.75
N GLN A 113 2.38 -8.55 -6.88
CA GLN A 113 2.68 -9.04 -5.55
C GLN A 113 1.43 -9.05 -4.65
N ALA A 114 0.64 -8.00 -4.65
CA ALA A 114 -0.62 -7.93 -3.92
C ALA A 114 -1.61 -9.00 -4.40
N ALA A 115 -1.72 -9.21 -5.70
CA ALA A 115 -2.59 -10.26 -6.27
C ALA A 115 -2.16 -11.65 -5.81
N LYS A 116 -0.87 -11.96 -5.85
CA LYS A 116 -0.32 -13.24 -5.42
C LYS A 116 -0.53 -13.47 -3.92
N GLU A 117 -0.12 -12.53 -3.08
CA GLU A 117 -0.15 -12.66 -1.62
C GLU A 117 -1.57 -12.68 -1.03
N SER A 118 -2.51 -11.98 -1.67
CA SER A 118 -3.91 -11.89 -1.21
C SER A 118 -4.87 -12.86 -1.89
N GLY A 119 -4.37 -13.70 -2.82
CA GLY A 119 -5.23 -14.53 -3.65
C GLY A 119 -6.27 -13.70 -4.43
N TRP A 120 -5.82 -12.62 -5.07
CA TRP A 120 -6.68 -11.64 -5.76
C TRP A 120 -7.75 -11.02 -4.85
N GLY A 121 -7.42 -10.79 -3.58
CA GLY A 121 -8.30 -10.19 -2.58
C GLY A 121 -9.28 -11.16 -1.94
N THR A 122 -9.21 -12.46 -2.23
CA THR A 122 -10.15 -13.48 -1.73
C THR A 122 -9.67 -14.20 -0.47
N SER A 123 -8.40 -14.03 -0.09
CA SER A 123 -7.86 -14.67 1.10
C SER A 123 -8.53 -14.16 2.38
N ARG A 124 -8.55 -14.98 3.44
CA ARG A 124 -9.06 -14.58 4.74
C ARG A 124 -8.35 -13.32 5.27
N PHE A 125 -7.05 -13.21 5.07
CA PHE A 125 -6.28 -12.05 5.52
C PHE A 125 -6.67 -10.77 4.78
N ALA A 126 -6.98 -10.85 3.48
CA ALA A 126 -7.47 -9.71 2.70
C ALA A 126 -8.88 -9.30 3.12
N LEU A 127 -9.79 -10.25 3.28
CA LEU A 127 -11.20 -9.99 3.59
C LEU A 127 -11.43 -9.55 5.04
N GLU A 128 -10.77 -10.19 6.01
CA GLU A 128 -10.95 -9.91 7.44
C GLU A 128 -9.97 -8.85 7.97
N GLY A 129 -8.78 -8.75 7.40
CA GLY A 129 -7.70 -7.91 7.90
C GLY A 129 -7.17 -6.86 6.93
N ASN A 130 -7.78 -6.69 5.76
CA ASN A 130 -7.29 -5.77 4.72
C ASN A 130 -5.80 -5.95 4.39
N ALA A 131 -5.25 -7.14 4.59
CA ALA A 131 -3.85 -7.47 4.38
C ALA A 131 -3.66 -8.02 2.98
N ILE A 132 -2.97 -7.30 2.10
CA ILE A 132 -2.79 -7.68 0.69
C ILE A 132 -1.35 -8.00 0.31
N PHE A 133 -0.36 -7.72 1.18
CA PHE A 133 1.05 -7.96 0.94
C PHE A 133 1.70 -9.00 1.86
N GLY A 134 0.91 -9.77 2.62
CA GLY A 134 1.43 -10.80 3.50
C GLY A 134 2.37 -10.30 4.60
N GLN A 135 2.21 -9.07 5.06
CA GLN A 135 3.05 -8.48 6.11
C GLN A 135 2.85 -9.21 7.43
N TRP A 136 3.94 -9.45 8.15
CA TRP A 136 3.98 -10.26 9.37
C TRP A 136 4.17 -9.38 10.60
N THR A 137 3.59 -9.80 11.74
CA THR A 137 3.87 -9.25 13.06
C THR A 137 4.06 -10.37 14.07
N TRP A 138 4.94 -10.13 15.04
CA TRP A 138 5.14 -11.02 16.18
C TRP A 138 4.29 -10.59 17.37
N ASP A 139 4.09 -9.28 17.51
CA ASP A 139 3.32 -8.61 18.55
C ASP A 139 2.24 -7.73 17.94
N GLY A 140 1.08 -7.63 18.61
CA GLY A 140 0.02 -6.71 18.22
C GLY A 140 -1.14 -7.32 17.46
N GLN A 141 -1.90 -6.47 16.76
CA GLN A 141 -3.11 -6.86 16.05
C GLN A 141 -2.79 -7.57 14.75
N GLY A 142 -3.16 -8.84 14.66
CA GLY A 142 -2.96 -9.63 13.47
C GLY A 142 -3.92 -10.81 13.40
N ILE A 143 -3.90 -11.50 12.27
CA ILE A 143 -4.68 -12.72 12.02
C ILE A 143 -3.72 -13.90 12.00
N ALA A 144 -4.00 -14.91 12.86
CA ALA A 144 -3.19 -16.12 12.90
C ALA A 144 -3.45 -17.00 11.66
N PRO A 145 -2.40 -17.55 11.01
CA PRO A 145 -2.56 -18.55 9.97
C PRO A 145 -3.29 -19.79 10.48
N LEU A 146 -4.09 -20.44 9.63
CA LEU A 146 -4.80 -21.69 9.98
C LEU A 146 -3.84 -22.86 10.14
N LYS A 147 -2.75 -22.88 9.38
CA LYS A 147 -1.65 -23.84 9.50
C LYS A 147 -0.41 -23.10 9.97
N ARG A 148 0.14 -23.52 11.11
CA ARG A 148 1.40 -22.99 11.64
C ARG A 148 2.47 -24.07 11.48
N ASP A 149 3.60 -23.72 10.89
CA ASP A 149 4.80 -24.54 10.91
C ASP A 149 5.55 -24.28 12.24
N GLY A 150 5.37 -25.17 13.22
CA GLY A 150 6.09 -25.14 14.48
C GLY A 150 5.73 -23.98 15.44
N ASP A 151 6.59 -23.69 16.41
CA ASP A 151 6.43 -22.72 17.49
C ASP A 151 6.47 -21.24 17.08
N LYS A 152 6.15 -20.88 15.85
CA LYS A 152 6.19 -19.51 15.37
C LYS A 152 4.92 -18.76 15.75
N ASN A 153 5.02 -17.85 16.71
CA ASN A 153 3.93 -16.97 17.16
C ASN A 153 3.67 -15.76 16.23
N HIS A 154 4.07 -15.84 14.96
CA HIS A 154 3.83 -14.76 14.01
C HIS A 154 2.37 -14.72 13.55
N LYS A 155 1.90 -13.51 13.24
CA LYS A 155 0.57 -13.23 12.70
C LYS A 155 0.71 -12.35 11.44
N ILE A 156 -0.28 -12.43 10.54
CA ILE A 156 -0.37 -11.47 9.45
C ILE A 156 -0.96 -10.18 10.00
N LEU A 157 -0.32 -9.05 9.71
CA LEU A 157 -0.78 -7.73 10.13
C LEU A 157 -2.21 -7.46 9.64
N LYS A 158 -3.04 -6.98 10.56
CA LYS A 158 -4.39 -6.50 10.25
C LYS A 158 -4.36 -4.98 10.09
N PHE A 159 -5.05 -4.49 9.08
CA PHE A 159 -5.15 -3.05 8.80
C PHE A 159 -6.60 -2.59 8.87
N PRO A 160 -6.87 -1.36 9.37
CA PRO A 160 -8.22 -0.83 9.45
C PRO A 160 -8.87 -0.61 8.08
N ILE A 161 -8.05 -0.26 7.08
CA ILE A 161 -8.46 -0.08 5.68
C ILE A 161 -7.37 -0.58 4.73
N LEU A 162 -7.74 -0.91 3.50
CA LEU A 162 -6.82 -1.39 2.47
C LEU A 162 -5.64 -0.43 2.20
N ARG A 163 -5.88 0.89 2.19
CA ARG A 163 -4.83 1.89 1.97
C ARG A 163 -3.72 1.82 3.02
N ALA A 164 -4.03 1.47 4.26
CA ALA A 164 -3.02 1.30 5.31
C ALA A 164 -2.05 0.15 4.99
N SER A 165 -2.54 -0.95 4.41
CA SER A 165 -1.69 -2.05 3.93
C SER A 165 -0.77 -1.60 2.80
N VAL A 166 -1.27 -0.85 1.83
CA VAL A 166 -0.47 -0.29 0.73
C VAL A 166 0.58 0.68 1.26
N LYS A 167 0.22 1.56 2.19
CA LYS A 167 1.15 2.50 2.83
C LYS A 167 2.29 1.77 3.55
N ALA A 168 2.00 0.68 4.23
CA ALA A 168 2.99 -0.10 4.97
C ALA A 168 3.94 -0.92 4.06
N TYR A 169 3.60 -1.09 2.80
CA TYR A 169 4.40 -1.85 1.82
C TYR A 169 5.66 -1.10 1.36
N LYS A 170 5.66 0.24 1.34
CA LYS A 170 6.75 1.09 0.83
C LYS A 170 8.04 1.03 1.64
#